data_fa26ac6ec9710789f75e2a6de23c992e
#
_entry.id   fa26ac6ec9710789f75e2a6de23c992e
#
_cell.length_a   1.000
_cell.length_b   1.000
_cell.length_c   1.000
_cell.angle_alpha   90.00
_cell.angle_beta   90.00
_cell.angle_gamma   90.00
#
_symmetry.space_group_name_H-M   'P 1'
#
loop_
_entity.id
_entity.type
_entity.pdbx_description
1 polymer ?
#
loop_
_entity_poly.entity_id
_entity_poly.type
_entity_poly.pdbx_seq_one_letter_code
_entity_poly.pdbx_strand_id
1 'polypeptide(L)'
;MDNPAGASRVGNGLPEATTVSAAQHVASDATVAVSGFGSVGYPKEVPLALASSDRDLSLTVISGGSVGEEIDTALVEAGAIERRFPYQATRAARDAINSGSIAFHDRHISGLGDDVAFGHLHEPDTAVVEAVAVGKDWFVPSTSIGHTPTYVAKASELIVEVNAALPRELERFHDIYRPSAPPRRDPIPIRKPSDQVGFPRIEFDPEKLTSVVRTDQRGSPYSFRTPTADDRGIAANFREFMSAELSRNPLFEEALCLQFGVGSLGNALMSEIAGIPTDDRSVVYFGEVIQDGLLDLLAAGDLEVASATALALSEQGQDRLFDDVDRFAENVILRPADISNAPELVNRFGILAVNSALEVDIYGHVNSTHVGGNYLINGIGGSNDFTRHAAVSVIALPSTAADGDISRIRPMVPHVDHTEHDVAAVITEQGVADLRGLAPRERATEIIENCAHPDFRSDLREYYSRVADDGGHMPHDPATAFDRFGG
;
A
#
# COMPACT_ATOMS: atom_id res chain seq x y z
N MET A 1 -17.37 -15.92 24.97
CA MET A 1 -16.08 -16.34 25.53
C MET A 1 -15.59 -15.20 26.40
N ASP A 2 -15.33 -15.49 27.67
CA ASP A 2 -15.04 -14.46 28.66
C ASP A 2 -13.81 -13.63 28.27
N ASN A 3 -14.01 -12.32 28.13
CA ASN A 3 -12.93 -11.36 27.99
C ASN A 3 -12.57 -10.85 29.40
N PRO A 4 -11.50 -11.35 30.05
CA PRO A 4 -11.10 -10.83 31.36
C PRO A 4 -10.37 -9.50 31.12
N ALA A 5 -11.06 -8.39 31.32
CA ALA A 5 -10.45 -7.10 31.54
C ALA A 5 -9.37 -7.26 32.64
N GLY A 6 -8.09 -7.36 32.25
CA GLY A 6 -6.96 -7.58 33.18
C GLY A 6 -5.99 -8.70 32.78
N ALA A 7 -6.21 -9.46 31.71
CA ALA A 7 -5.24 -10.47 31.26
C ALA A 7 -3.92 -9.79 30.84
N SER A 8 -2.79 -10.31 31.36
CA SER A 8 -1.45 -9.82 30.99
C SER A 8 -1.26 -9.86 29.47
N ARG A 9 -0.73 -8.78 28.89
CA ARG A 9 -0.36 -8.72 27.46
C ARG A 9 0.84 -9.61 27.12
N VAL A 10 1.64 -9.93 28.13
CA VAL A 10 2.82 -10.79 28.03
C VAL A 10 2.58 -12.02 28.87
N GLY A 11 2.72 -13.20 28.26
CA GLY A 11 2.59 -14.48 28.94
C GLY A 11 3.66 -14.68 30.03
N ASN A 12 3.35 -15.48 31.02
CA ASN A 12 4.30 -15.76 32.12
C ASN A 12 5.51 -16.53 31.61
N GLY A 13 6.71 -16.16 32.11
CA GLY A 13 7.95 -16.89 31.85
C GLY A 13 8.55 -16.67 30.45
N LEU A 14 8.08 -15.69 29.71
CA LEU A 14 8.69 -15.29 28.44
C LEU A 14 10.00 -14.49 28.68
N PRO A 15 10.93 -14.46 27.71
CA PRO A 15 12.21 -13.78 27.82
C PRO A 15 12.06 -12.26 27.73
N GLU A 16 11.51 -11.62 28.76
CA GLU A 16 11.40 -10.17 28.83
C GLU A 16 12.80 -9.53 28.90
N ALA A 17 13.05 -8.53 28.06
CA ALA A 17 14.34 -7.88 27.93
C ALA A 17 14.20 -6.36 27.84
N THR A 18 15.27 -5.64 28.17
CA THR A 18 15.39 -4.23 27.82
C THR A 18 15.60 -4.08 26.31
N THR A 19 15.26 -2.93 25.76
CA THR A 19 15.45 -2.60 24.33
C THR A 19 16.90 -2.80 23.89
N VAL A 20 17.86 -2.33 24.70
CA VAL A 20 19.29 -2.48 24.42
C VAL A 20 19.72 -3.96 24.41
N SER A 21 19.21 -4.76 25.36
CA SER A 21 19.53 -6.20 25.39
C SER A 21 18.90 -6.94 24.20
N ALA A 22 17.69 -6.58 23.80
CA ALA A 22 17.04 -7.16 22.63
C ALA A 22 17.79 -6.82 21.34
N ALA A 23 18.24 -5.58 21.18
CA ALA A 23 19.04 -5.13 20.02
C ALA A 23 20.37 -5.88 19.89
N GLN A 24 20.94 -6.43 20.97
CA GLN A 24 22.17 -7.23 20.93
C GLN A 24 22.01 -8.59 20.26
N HIS A 25 20.79 -9.12 20.17
CA HIS A 25 20.50 -10.36 19.44
C HIS A 25 20.57 -10.18 17.92
N VAL A 26 20.41 -8.96 17.41
CA VAL A 26 20.55 -8.68 15.98
C VAL A 26 22.04 -8.65 15.61
N ALA A 27 22.49 -9.54 14.75
CA ALA A 27 23.88 -9.56 14.27
C ALA A 27 24.19 -8.31 13.43
N SER A 28 25.49 -7.92 13.33
CA SER A 28 25.87 -6.66 12.66
C SER A 28 25.63 -6.65 11.15
N ASP A 29 25.56 -7.80 10.53
CA ASP A 29 25.35 -8.06 9.10
C ASP A 29 24.04 -8.82 8.82
N ALA A 30 23.09 -8.78 9.79
CA ALA A 30 21.86 -9.53 9.72
C ALA A 30 20.89 -9.05 8.62
N THR A 31 20.14 -10.00 8.10
CA THR A 31 18.88 -9.73 7.42
C THR A 31 17.77 -9.60 8.45
N VAL A 32 17.26 -8.40 8.64
CA VAL A 32 16.21 -8.09 9.61
C VAL A 32 14.88 -7.89 8.88
N ALA A 33 13.94 -8.79 9.14
CA ALA A 33 12.57 -8.61 8.69
C ALA A 33 11.74 -7.91 9.78
N VAL A 34 11.08 -6.81 9.41
CA VAL A 34 10.27 -6.03 10.35
C VAL A 34 8.80 -6.11 9.99
N SER A 35 7.92 -6.18 11.02
CA SER A 35 6.49 -5.95 10.78
C SER A 35 6.26 -4.52 10.32
N GLY A 36 5.10 -4.25 9.77
CA GLY A 36 4.69 -2.92 9.33
C GLY A 36 4.26 -2.88 7.86
N PHE A 37 3.22 -2.12 7.62
CA PHE A 37 2.69 -1.83 6.30
C PHE A 37 1.95 -0.49 6.33
N GLY A 38 2.15 0.37 5.32
CA GLY A 38 1.50 1.68 5.27
C GLY A 38 1.92 2.60 6.43
N SER A 39 3.17 2.49 6.87
CA SER A 39 3.80 3.25 7.97
C SER A 39 3.12 3.04 9.34
N VAL A 40 2.47 1.90 9.55
CA VAL A 40 1.87 1.51 10.83
C VAL A 40 2.21 0.06 11.20
N GLY A 41 2.08 -0.31 12.47
CA GLY A 41 2.28 -1.68 12.95
C GLY A 41 3.72 -2.19 12.88
N TYR A 42 4.71 -1.29 12.95
CA TYR A 42 6.14 -1.58 12.91
C TYR A 42 6.79 -1.41 14.29
N PRO A 43 7.88 -2.15 14.58
CA PRO A 43 8.63 -2.00 15.83
C PRO A 43 9.36 -0.64 15.87
N LYS A 44 9.50 -0.05 17.05
CA LYS A 44 10.09 1.28 17.24
C LYS A 44 11.34 1.25 18.12
N GLU A 45 11.23 0.61 19.27
CA GLU A 45 12.25 0.67 20.31
C GLU A 45 13.53 -0.08 19.93
N VAL A 46 13.42 -1.28 19.38
CA VAL A 46 14.58 -2.08 18.95
C VAL A 46 15.32 -1.41 17.78
N PRO A 47 14.65 -0.92 16.73
CA PRO A 47 15.31 -0.11 15.70
C PRO A 47 16.03 1.13 16.24
N LEU A 48 15.44 1.89 17.15
CA LEU A 48 16.08 3.04 17.79
C LEU A 48 17.30 2.64 18.61
N ALA A 49 17.25 1.50 19.32
CA ALA A 49 18.40 0.99 20.07
C ALA A 49 19.54 0.53 19.16
N LEU A 50 19.21 -0.06 17.99
CA LEU A 50 20.19 -0.38 16.96
C LEU A 50 20.83 0.89 16.38
N ALA A 51 20.04 1.90 16.03
CA ALA A 51 20.52 3.17 15.49
C ALA A 51 21.42 3.93 16.48
N SER A 52 21.15 3.80 17.80
CA SER A 52 21.91 4.47 18.85
C SER A 52 23.09 3.66 19.36
N SER A 53 23.34 2.48 18.83
CA SER A 53 24.44 1.62 19.27
C SER A 53 25.78 2.05 18.67
N ASP A 54 26.88 1.84 19.39
CA ASP A 54 28.25 2.06 18.89
C ASP A 54 28.74 0.94 17.94
N ARG A 55 27.83 0.07 17.47
CA ARG A 55 28.14 -1.06 16.59
C ARG A 55 28.24 -0.60 15.14
N ASP A 56 29.20 -1.17 14.42
CA ASP A 56 29.26 -1.05 12.97
C ASP A 56 28.24 -2.02 12.36
N LEU A 57 27.14 -1.50 11.86
CA LEU A 57 26.01 -2.26 11.33
C LEU A 57 25.95 -2.16 9.82
N SER A 58 25.63 -3.27 9.15
CA SER A 58 25.43 -3.39 7.70
C SER A 58 24.21 -4.27 7.42
N LEU A 59 23.02 -3.75 7.79
CA LEU A 59 21.79 -4.53 7.80
C LEU A 59 21.13 -4.60 6.42
N THR A 60 20.59 -5.76 6.09
CA THR A 60 19.55 -5.90 5.07
C THR A 60 18.20 -5.79 5.77
N VAL A 61 17.38 -4.78 5.44
CA VAL A 61 16.07 -4.56 6.07
C VAL A 61 14.95 -4.89 5.10
N ILE A 62 14.06 -5.81 5.50
CA ILE A 62 12.87 -6.23 4.76
C ILE A 62 11.63 -5.84 5.57
N SER A 63 10.70 -5.09 4.98
CA SER A 63 9.40 -4.77 5.59
C SER A 63 8.24 -5.23 4.71
N GLY A 64 6.99 -5.15 5.18
CA GLY A 64 5.82 -5.45 4.35
C GLY A 64 5.51 -4.36 3.31
N GLY A 65 5.87 -3.14 3.60
CA GLY A 65 5.66 -1.95 2.78
C GLY A 65 6.42 -0.78 3.40
N SER A 66 5.84 0.44 3.42
CA SER A 66 6.43 1.54 4.17
C SER A 66 6.38 1.30 5.68
N VAL A 67 7.41 1.77 6.37
CA VAL A 67 7.55 1.83 7.83
C VAL A 67 7.84 3.26 8.27
N GLY A 68 8.02 3.49 9.57
CA GLY A 68 8.21 4.84 10.10
C GLY A 68 9.66 5.29 10.21
N GLU A 69 9.79 6.45 10.83
CA GLU A 69 11.05 7.19 10.97
C GLU A 69 12.10 6.43 11.79
N GLU A 70 11.67 5.59 12.72
CA GLU A 70 12.57 4.82 13.59
C GLU A 70 13.40 3.78 12.81
N ILE A 71 12.88 3.36 11.63
CA ILE A 71 13.57 2.45 10.72
C ILE A 71 14.15 3.21 9.54
N ASP A 72 13.29 3.86 8.73
CA ASP A 72 13.68 4.46 7.45
C ASP A 72 14.36 5.84 7.59
N THR A 73 14.45 6.41 8.81
CA THR A 73 15.25 7.61 9.10
C THR A 73 16.36 7.30 10.09
N ALA A 74 16.05 6.81 11.29
CA ALA A 74 17.06 6.65 12.34
C ALA A 74 18.17 5.64 11.98
N LEU A 75 17.81 4.45 11.44
CA LEU A 75 18.82 3.48 10.99
C LEU A 75 19.59 3.96 9.76
N VAL A 76 18.93 4.70 8.85
CA VAL A 76 19.59 5.29 7.68
C VAL A 76 20.60 6.34 8.09
N GLU A 77 20.25 7.28 8.95
CA GLU A 77 21.15 8.33 9.45
C GLU A 77 22.31 7.77 10.28
N ALA A 78 22.08 6.63 10.97
CA ALA A 78 23.14 5.90 11.66
C ALA A 78 24.06 5.12 10.71
N GLY A 79 23.78 5.08 9.40
CA GLY A 79 24.53 4.30 8.42
C GLY A 79 24.38 2.79 8.60
N ALA A 80 23.33 2.32 9.27
CA ALA A 80 23.12 0.94 9.66
C ALA A 80 22.52 0.06 8.56
N ILE A 81 21.98 0.65 7.47
CA ILE A 81 21.30 -0.09 6.40
C ILE A 81 22.18 -0.13 5.15
N GLU A 82 22.55 -1.32 4.71
CA GLU A 82 23.19 -1.56 3.42
C GLU A 82 22.17 -1.80 2.30
N ARG A 83 21.06 -2.50 2.63
CA ARG A 83 20.04 -2.92 1.64
C ARG A 83 18.63 -2.79 2.20
N ARG A 84 17.67 -2.37 1.36
CA ARG A 84 16.28 -2.13 1.75
C ARG A 84 15.29 -2.74 0.75
N PHE A 85 14.22 -3.38 1.23
CA PHE A 85 13.08 -3.96 0.50
C PHE A 85 11.77 -3.64 1.20
N PRO A 86 10.65 -3.61 0.50
CA PRO A 86 10.42 -3.40 -0.93
C PRO A 86 10.09 -1.93 -1.24
N TYR A 87 9.84 -1.12 -0.21
CA TYR A 87 9.24 0.20 -0.31
C TYR A 87 9.81 1.13 0.76
N GLN A 88 9.91 2.41 0.46
CA GLN A 88 10.31 3.45 1.41
C GLN A 88 9.42 4.70 1.27
N ALA A 89 9.27 5.49 2.33
CA ALA A 89 8.45 6.70 2.33
C ALA A 89 9.12 7.91 2.97
N THR A 90 10.29 7.75 3.63
CA THR A 90 10.98 8.86 4.31
C THR A 90 11.95 9.57 3.38
N ARG A 91 12.23 10.84 3.69
CA ARG A 91 13.21 11.61 2.94
C ARG A 91 14.63 11.05 3.10
N ALA A 92 15.00 10.64 4.31
CA ALA A 92 16.35 10.11 4.58
C ALA A 92 16.63 8.85 3.75
N ALA A 93 15.69 7.88 3.73
CA ALA A 93 15.82 6.68 2.92
C ALA A 93 15.86 7.00 1.41
N ARG A 94 15.01 7.90 0.95
CA ARG A 94 14.99 8.36 -0.45
C ARG A 94 16.33 8.95 -0.89
N ASP A 95 16.88 9.87 -0.11
CA ASP A 95 18.15 10.54 -0.43
C ASP A 95 19.30 9.51 -0.43
N ALA A 96 19.34 8.57 0.53
CA ALA A 96 20.35 7.52 0.62
C ALA A 96 20.26 6.53 -0.55
N ILE A 97 19.05 6.15 -0.98
CA ILE A 97 18.85 5.28 -2.14
C ILE A 97 19.28 5.97 -3.44
N ASN A 98 18.85 7.21 -3.66
CA ASN A 98 19.20 7.93 -4.89
C ASN A 98 20.69 8.33 -4.96
N SER A 99 21.39 8.46 -3.82
CA SER A 99 22.86 8.63 -3.80
C SER A 99 23.63 7.32 -4.03
N GLY A 100 22.95 6.18 -3.98
CA GLY A 100 23.56 4.85 -4.06
C GLY A 100 24.19 4.35 -2.76
N SER A 101 23.96 5.04 -1.63
CA SER A 101 24.46 4.60 -0.31
C SER A 101 23.73 3.38 0.21
N ILE A 102 22.46 3.20 -0.18
CA ILE A 102 21.65 2.02 0.15
C ILE A 102 21.23 1.35 -1.15
N ALA A 103 21.49 0.04 -1.26
CA ALA A 103 20.97 -0.80 -2.33
C ALA A 103 19.46 -1.00 -2.11
N PHE A 104 18.64 -0.52 -3.02
CA PHE A 104 17.19 -0.63 -2.93
C PHE A 104 16.64 -1.55 -4.01
N HIS A 105 15.72 -2.43 -3.62
CA HIS A 105 15.03 -3.29 -4.55
C HIS A 105 13.52 -3.12 -4.40
N ASP A 106 12.93 -2.38 -5.32
CA ASP A 106 11.49 -2.22 -5.46
C ASP A 106 10.82 -3.52 -5.87
N ARG A 107 9.73 -3.89 -5.23
CA ARG A 107 9.02 -5.16 -5.45
C ARG A 107 7.51 -4.97 -5.38
N HIS A 108 6.79 -5.75 -6.20
CA HIS A 108 5.36 -5.90 -6.03
C HIS A 108 5.04 -6.56 -4.68
N ILE A 109 4.02 -6.06 -4.01
CA ILE A 109 3.64 -6.54 -2.69
C ILE A 109 3.15 -7.99 -2.76
N SER A 110 2.35 -8.35 -3.76
CA SER A 110 1.79 -9.71 -3.90
C SER A 110 2.84 -10.82 -4.02
N GLY A 111 4.03 -10.51 -4.52
CA GLY A 111 5.11 -11.49 -4.70
C GLY A 111 6.11 -11.58 -3.55
N LEU A 112 6.13 -10.58 -2.66
CA LEU A 112 7.18 -10.43 -1.66
C LEU A 112 7.23 -11.59 -0.66
N GLY A 113 6.08 -12.08 -0.20
CA GLY A 113 6.01 -13.22 0.72
C GLY A 113 6.62 -14.48 0.13
N ASP A 114 6.32 -14.78 -1.12
CA ASP A 114 6.90 -15.92 -1.85
C ASP A 114 8.41 -15.74 -2.10
N ASP A 115 8.85 -14.54 -2.46
CA ASP A 115 10.26 -14.24 -2.66
C ASP A 115 11.09 -14.50 -1.38
N VAL A 116 10.57 -14.12 -0.21
CA VAL A 116 11.19 -14.43 1.08
C VAL A 116 11.09 -15.94 1.38
N ALA A 117 9.91 -16.53 1.15
CA ALA A 117 9.66 -17.93 1.47
C ALA A 117 10.53 -18.91 0.66
N PHE A 118 10.89 -18.55 -0.58
CA PHE A 118 11.71 -19.36 -1.48
C PHE A 118 13.20 -18.98 -1.49
N GLY A 119 13.60 -17.97 -0.72
CA GLY A 119 14.98 -17.50 -0.70
C GLY A 119 15.40 -16.76 -1.97
N HIS A 120 14.45 -16.19 -2.74
CA HIS A 120 14.76 -15.29 -3.86
C HIS A 120 15.28 -13.94 -3.37
N LEU A 121 14.87 -13.55 -2.16
CA LEU A 121 15.50 -12.50 -1.35
C LEU A 121 16.33 -13.15 -0.24
N HIS A 122 17.04 -12.32 0.52
CA HIS A 122 17.77 -12.82 1.70
C HIS A 122 16.80 -13.47 2.71
N GLU A 123 17.15 -14.62 3.22
CA GLU A 123 16.39 -15.28 4.29
C GLU A 123 16.56 -14.47 5.59
N PRO A 124 15.49 -14.13 6.33
CA PRO A 124 15.62 -13.36 7.56
C PRO A 124 16.38 -14.12 8.65
N ASP A 125 17.40 -13.49 9.23
CA ASP A 125 18.05 -13.99 10.44
C ASP A 125 17.17 -13.69 11.66
N THR A 126 16.67 -12.45 11.74
CA THR A 126 15.85 -11.95 12.84
C THR A 126 14.57 -11.31 12.33
N ALA A 127 13.43 -11.69 12.90
CA ALA A 127 12.19 -10.96 12.77
C ALA A 127 11.99 -10.05 14.00
N VAL A 128 11.77 -8.75 13.77
CA VAL A 128 11.41 -7.80 14.82
C VAL A 128 9.99 -7.30 14.55
N VAL A 129 9.06 -7.55 15.45
CA VAL A 129 7.63 -7.33 15.21
C VAL A 129 6.96 -6.52 16.30
N GLU A 130 6.00 -5.67 15.93
CA GLU A 130 5.10 -5.02 16.89
C GLU A 130 3.87 -5.89 17.14
N ALA A 131 3.47 -6.03 18.40
CA ALA A 131 2.32 -6.80 18.83
C ALA A 131 1.54 -6.07 19.94
N VAL A 132 0.27 -6.42 20.14
CA VAL A 132 -0.52 -5.94 21.27
C VAL A 132 -0.58 -6.95 22.42
N ALA A 133 -0.25 -8.20 22.13
CA ALA A 133 -0.10 -9.27 23.13
C ALA A 133 0.78 -10.41 22.60
N VAL A 134 1.48 -11.12 23.49
CA VAL A 134 2.31 -12.27 23.15
C VAL A 134 2.13 -13.39 24.16
N GLY A 135 1.97 -14.61 23.68
CA GLY A 135 1.94 -15.86 24.43
C GLY A 135 3.19 -16.70 24.20
N LYS A 136 3.15 -17.97 24.62
CA LYS A 136 4.29 -18.88 24.52
C LYS A 136 4.67 -19.20 23.07
N ASP A 137 3.66 -19.33 22.19
CA ASP A 137 3.76 -19.80 20.81
C ASP A 137 2.90 -19.00 19.84
N TRP A 138 2.46 -17.81 20.26
CA TRP A 138 1.64 -16.91 19.45
C TRP A 138 1.82 -15.45 19.86
N PHE A 139 1.53 -14.54 18.94
CA PHE A 139 1.30 -13.13 19.27
C PHE A 139 0.14 -12.55 18.44
N VAL A 140 -0.44 -11.46 18.95
CA VAL A 140 -1.46 -10.66 18.25
C VAL A 140 -0.75 -9.48 17.60
N PRO A 141 -0.71 -9.37 16.25
CA PRO A 141 -0.18 -8.18 15.58
C PRO A 141 -0.89 -6.91 16.03
N SER A 142 -0.31 -5.76 15.73
CA SER A 142 -0.90 -4.47 16.05
C SER A 142 -1.82 -3.96 14.93
N THR A 143 -1.53 -2.81 14.35
CA THR A 143 -2.37 -2.11 13.35
C THR A 143 -2.10 -2.52 11.91
N SER A 144 -1.16 -3.44 11.67
CA SER A 144 -0.93 -4.04 10.36
C SER A 144 -0.49 -5.49 10.45
N ILE A 145 -0.79 -6.26 9.41
CA ILE A 145 -0.32 -7.65 9.27
C ILE A 145 0.86 -7.72 8.29
N GLY A 146 0.73 -7.11 7.10
CA GLY A 146 1.76 -7.18 6.06
C GLY A 146 2.16 -8.62 5.74
N HIS A 147 3.46 -8.86 5.59
CA HIS A 147 4.05 -10.19 5.40
C HIS A 147 4.61 -10.81 6.69
N THR A 148 4.25 -10.24 7.84
CA THR A 148 4.73 -10.68 9.16
C THR A 148 4.62 -12.19 9.40
N PRO A 149 3.51 -12.89 9.01
CA PRO A 149 3.42 -14.33 9.19
C PRO A 149 4.52 -15.11 8.45
N THR A 150 4.90 -14.65 7.25
CA THR A 150 5.99 -15.26 6.47
C THR A 150 7.35 -14.95 7.07
N TYR A 151 7.58 -13.71 7.51
CA TYR A 151 8.85 -13.32 8.14
C TYR A 151 9.13 -14.12 9.40
N VAL A 152 8.15 -14.23 10.30
CA VAL A 152 8.25 -15.01 11.54
C VAL A 152 8.47 -16.50 11.27
N ALA A 153 7.82 -17.04 10.25
CA ALA A 153 8.02 -18.44 9.89
C ALA A 153 9.43 -18.71 9.37
N LYS A 154 10.03 -17.76 8.65
CA LYS A 154 11.35 -17.92 8.01
C LYS A 154 12.51 -17.49 8.88
N ALA A 155 12.34 -16.47 9.71
CA ALA A 155 13.40 -16.01 10.59
C ALA A 155 13.87 -17.09 11.56
N SER A 156 15.17 -17.07 11.89
CA SER A 156 15.78 -17.93 12.89
C SER A 156 15.49 -17.46 14.30
N GLU A 157 15.40 -16.14 14.50
CA GLU A 157 15.14 -15.48 15.79
C GLU A 157 13.94 -14.53 15.69
N LEU A 158 13.22 -14.38 16.80
CA LEU A 158 12.05 -13.51 16.93
C LEU A 158 12.20 -12.57 18.13
N ILE A 159 12.06 -11.28 17.87
CA ILE A 159 11.94 -10.22 18.89
C ILE A 159 10.54 -9.61 18.77
N VAL A 160 9.80 -9.56 19.88
CA VAL A 160 8.45 -9.01 19.92
C VAL A 160 8.39 -7.75 20.77
N GLU A 161 8.05 -6.62 20.17
CA GLU A 161 7.70 -5.39 20.88
C GLU A 161 6.20 -5.39 21.21
N VAL A 162 5.85 -5.47 22.49
CA VAL A 162 4.46 -5.46 22.95
C VAL A 162 4.05 -4.05 23.31
N ASN A 163 3.22 -3.45 22.47
CA ASN A 163 2.79 -2.07 22.57
C ASN A 163 1.52 -1.93 23.44
N ALA A 164 1.68 -1.32 24.61
CA ALA A 164 0.57 -1.09 25.55
C ALA A 164 -0.31 0.12 25.20
N ALA A 165 0.16 1.02 24.34
CA ALA A 165 -0.60 2.18 23.87
C ALA A 165 -1.76 1.83 22.91
N LEU A 166 -1.75 0.60 22.35
CA LEU A 166 -2.76 0.12 21.43
C LEU A 166 -3.76 -0.82 22.12
N PRO A 167 -5.05 -0.83 21.73
CA PRO A 167 -6.03 -1.73 22.34
C PRO A 167 -5.72 -3.19 22.01
N ARG A 168 -5.84 -4.06 22.98
CA ARG A 168 -5.69 -5.50 22.78
C ARG A 168 -6.77 -6.07 21.87
N GLU A 169 -7.90 -5.45 21.87
CA GLU A 169 -9.11 -5.79 21.13
C GLU A 169 -8.90 -5.73 19.60
N LEU A 170 -7.79 -5.15 19.11
CA LEU A 170 -7.37 -5.24 17.70
C LEU A 170 -7.31 -6.68 17.18
N GLU A 171 -7.11 -7.66 18.07
CA GLU A 171 -7.22 -9.09 17.78
C GLU A 171 -8.50 -9.44 17.00
N ARG A 172 -9.61 -8.70 17.23
CA ARG A 172 -10.91 -8.96 16.61
C ARG A 172 -10.98 -8.60 15.12
N PHE A 173 -10.06 -7.78 14.64
CA PHE A 173 -9.97 -7.43 13.23
C PHE A 173 -9.17 -8.45 12.41
N HIS A 174 -8.37 -9.28 13.03
CA HIS A 174 -7.39 -10.10 12.35
C HIS A 174 -8.00 -11.39 11.78
N ASP A 175 -7.66 -11.68 10.52
CA ASP A 175 -7.98 -12.91 9.79
C ASP A 175 -6.71 -13.41 9.09
N ILE A 176 -5.82 -14.04 9.85
CA ILE A 176 -4.49 -14.44 9.40
C ILE A 176 -4.56 -15.83 8.76
N TYR A 177 -4.64 -15.86 7.43
CA TYR A 177 -4.57 -17.06 6.62
C TYR A 177 -3.26 -17.08 5.83
N ARG A 178 -2.56 -18.20 5.83
CA ARG A 178 -1.33 -18.39 5.05
C ARG A 178 -1.58 -19.43 3.97
N PRO A 179 -1.48 -19.06 2.68
CA PRO A 179 -1.55 -20.02 1.58
C PRO A 179 -0.40 -21.03 1.65
N SER A 180 -0.64 -22.24 1.21
CA SER A 180 0.43 -23.20 0.97
C SER A 180 1.37 -22.68 -0.12
N ALA A 181 2.64 -23.11 -0.05
CA ALA A 181 3.60 -22.74 -1.09
C ALA A 181 3.32 -23.46 -2.43
N PRO A 182 3.59 -22.81 -3.59
CA PRO A 182 3.63 -23.50 -4.86
C PRO A 182 4.59 -24.71 -4.85
N PRO A 183 4.38 -25.76 -5.67
CA PRO A 183 3.29 -25.91 -6.64
C PRO A 183 2.00 -26.54 -6.08
N ARG A 184 1.89 -26.65 -4.76
CA ARG A 184 0.75 -27.28 -4.08
C ARG A 184 -0.18 -26.26 -3.41
N ARG A 185 -0.20 -25.03 -3.94
CA ARG A 185 -1.09 -23.98 -3.43
C ARG A 185 -2.52 -24.25 -3.85
N ASP A 186 -3.38 -24.42 -2.86
CA ASP A 186 -4.82 -24.47 -3.08
C ASP A 186 -5.38 -23.07 -3.37
N PRO A 187 -6.51 -22.95 -4.07
CA PRO A 187 -7.23 -21.70 -4.21
C PRO A 187 -7.52 -21.07 -2.85
N ILE A 188 -7.36 -19.74 -2.74
CA ILE A 188 -7.66 -19.03 -1.50
C ILE A 188 -9.16 -19.17 -1.19
N PRO A 189 -9.55 -19.73 -0.01
CA PRO A 189 -10.94 -20.11 0.29
C PRO A 189 -11.84 -18.94 0.67
N ILE A 190 -11.58 -17.73 0.19
CA ILE A 190 -12.34 -16.50 0.41
C ILE A 190 -13.23 -16.27 -0.81
N ARG A 191 -14.56 -16.26 -0.64
CA ARG A 191 -15.55 -16.11 -1.70
C ARG A 191 -16.06 -14.69 -1.85
N LYS A 192 -16.08 -13.94 -0.75
CA LYS A 192 -16.45 -12.52 -0.68
C LYS A 192 -15.57 -11.79 0.34
N PRO A 193 -15.39 -10.48 0.24
CA PRO A 193 -14.51 -9.70 1.12
C PRO A 193 -14.77 -9.87 2.61
N SER A 194 -16.00 -10.19 3.01
CA SER A 194 -16.39 -10.41 4.43
C SER A 194 -16.09 -11.80 4.98
N ASP A 195 -15.69 -12.79 4.15
CA ASP A 195 -15.37 -14.14 4.64
C ASP A 195 -14.11 -14.10 5.50
N GLN A 196 -14.12 -14.73 6.66
CA GLN A 196 -12.98 -14.94 7.54
C GLN A 196 -12.62 -16.42 7.54
N VAL A 197 -11.37 -16.72 7.23
CA VAL A 197 -10.89 -18.10 7.01
C VAL A 197 -9.61 -18.43 7.79
N GLY A 198 -9.01 -17.43 8.42
CA GLY A 198 -7.76 -17.52 9.16
C GLY A 198 -7.95 -17.49 10.68
N PHE A 199 -6.88 -17.11 11.36
CA PHE A 199 -6.82 -17.01 12.81
C PHE A 199 -6.55 -15.56 13.25
N PRO A 200 -6.92 -15.18 14.47
CA PRO A 200 -6.69 -13.80 14.94
C PRO A 200 -5.23 -13.55 15.41
N ARG A 201 -4.36 -14.55 15.35
CA ARG A 201 -3.00 -14.53 15.90
C ARG A 201 -2.01 -15.12 14.91
N ILE A 202 -0.74 -14.71 15.02
CA ILE A 202 0.39 -15.36 14.35
C ILE A 202 1.00 -16.37 15.31
N GLU A 203 1.04 -17.63 14.89
CA GLU A 203 1.73 -18.71 15.61
C GLU A 203 3.21 -18.74 15.22
N PHE A 204 4.07 -19.10 16.18
CA PHE A 204 5.50 -19.24 15.97
C PHE A 204 6.09 -20.39 16.80
N ASP A 205 7.26 -20.87 16.41
CA ASP A 205 8.03 -21.83 17.20
C ASP A 205 8.60 -21.13 18.45
N PRO A 206 8.24 -21.57 19.66
CA PRO A 206 8.71 -20.97 20.91
C PRO A 206 10.23 -20.85 21.04
N GLU A 207 10.99 -21.73 20.38
CA GLU A 207 12.46 -21.73 20.43
C GLU A 207 13.07 -20.51 19.72
N LYS A 208 12.31 -19.87 18.80
CA LYS A 208 12.73 -18.65 18.09
C LYS A 208 12.62 -17.38 18.93
N LEU A 209 11.78 -17.37 19.98
CA LEU A 209 11.53 -16.16 20.76
C LEU A 209 12.74 -15.83 21.65
N THR A 210 13.53 -14.87 21.24
CA THR A 210 14.74 -14.43 21.96
C THR A 210 14.47 -13.30 22.93
N SER A 211 13.53 -12.40 22.61
CA SER A 211 13.24 -11.23 23.46
C SER A 211 11.80 -10.75 23.33
N VAL A 212 11.23 -10.31 24.45
CA VAL A 212 9.99 -9.55 24.52
C VAL A 212 10.30 -8.19 25.13
N VAL A 213 10.05 -7.12 24.38
CA VAL A 213 10.22 -5.73 24.81
C VAL A 213 8.86 -5.10 25.05
N ARG A 214 8.67 -4.36 26.14
CA ARG A 214 7.45 -3.59 26.39
C ARG A 214 7.62 -2.16 25.91
N THR A 215 6.63 -1.67 25.18
CA THR A 215 6.54 -0.27 24.74
C THR A 215 5.13 0.28 24.97
N ASP A 216 4.99 1.59 24.99
CA ASP A 216 3.73 2.31 25.12
C ASP A 216 3.64 3.49 24.13
N GLN A 217 4.33 3.39 22.99
CA GLN A 217 4.38 4.45 21.97
C GLN A 217 3.35 4.17 20.86
N ARG A 218 2.38 5.05 20.70
CA ARG A 218 1.55 5.06 19.49
C ARG A 218 2.44 5.37 18.28
N GLY A 219 2.16 4.69 17.15
CA GLY A 219 2.75 5.06 15.86
C GLY A 219 2.32 6.46 15.43
N SER A 220 3.13 7.12 14.60
CA SER A 220 2.78 8.41 14.02
C SER A 220 1.47 8.30 13.26
N PRO A 221 0.49 9.18 13.52
CA PRO A 221 -0.77 9.18 12.80
C PRO A 221 -0.54 9.57 11.33
N TYR A 222 -1.35 9.04 10.43
CA TYR A 222 -1.31 9.42 9.03
C TYR A 222 -1.79 10.87 8.86
N SER A 223 -1.08 11.65 8.05
CA SER A 223 -1.44 13.04 7.82
C SER A 223 -2.14 13.19 6.47
N PHE A 224 -3.44 13.42 6.49
CA PHE A 224 -4.20 13.75 5.29
C PHE A 224 -4.28 15.27 5.14
N ARG A 225 -3.78 15.79 4.01
CA ARG A 225 -3.95 17.21 3.69
C ARG A 225 -5.41 17.51 3.30
N THR A 226 -5.82 18.72 3.49
CA THR A 226 -7.13 19.19 2.96
C THR A 226 -7.15 19.04 1.44
N PRO A 227 -8.25 18.48 0.85
CA PRO A 227 -8.38 18.36 -0.60
C PRO A 227 -8.25 19.71 -1.32
N THR A 228 -7.46 19.74 -2.37
CA THR A 228 -7.27 20.91 -3.27
C THR A 228 -8.48 21.09 -4.20
N ALA A 229 -8.46 22.10 -5.03
CA ALA A 229 -9.45 22.26 -6.09
C ALA A 229 -9.37 21.11 -7.11
N ASP A 230 -8.15 20.68 -7.45
CA ASP A 230 -7.90 19.59 -8.38
C ASP A 230 -8.40 18.25 -7.80
N ASP A 231 -8.12 17.96 -6.51
CA ASP A 231 -8.65 16.74 -5.87
C ASP A 231 -10.18 16.69 -5.92
N ARG A 232 -10.85 17.82 -5.70
CA ARG A 232 -12.32 17.91 -5.80
C ARG A 232 -12.82 17.76 -7.24
N GLY A 233 -12.09 18.31 -8.21
CA GLY A 233 -12.40 18.13 -9.64
C GLY A 233 -12.26 16.66 -10.05
N ILE A 234 -11.17 16.00 -9.66
CA ILE A 234 -10.94 14.57 -9.90
C ILE A 234 -12.05 13.74 -9.23
N ALA A 235 -12.41 14.06 -7.98
CA ALA A 235 -13.44 13.33 -7.25
C ALA A 235 -14.84 13.49 -7.90
N ALA A 236 -15.16 14.68 -8.41
CA ALA A 236 -16.39 14.91 -9.16
C ALA A 236 -16.44 14.11 -10.47
N ASN A 237 -15.35 14.10 -11.25
CA ASN A 237 -15.23 13.32 -12.47
C ASN A 237 -15.27 11.81 -12.19
N PHE A 238 -14.65 11.37 -11.11
CA PHE A 238 -14.74 9.98 -10.65
C PHE A 238 -16.18 9.59 -10.31
N ARG A 239 -16.93 10.42 -9.59
CA ARG A 239 -18.34 10.18 -9.30
C ARG A 239 -19.18 10.01 -10.55
N GLU A 240 -18.97 10.86 -11.58
CA GLU A 240 -19.68 10.75 -12.86
C GLU A 240 -19.33 9.44 -13.56
N PHE A 241 -18.04 9.09 -13.61
CA PHE A 241 -17.56 7.83 -14.16
C PHE A 241 -18.20 6.62 -13.46
N MET A 242 -18.17 6.62 -12.13
CA MET A 242 -18.80 5.56 -11.32
C MET A 242 -20.30 5.43 -11.56
N SER A 243 -21.01 6.55 -11.60
CA SER A 243 -22.46 6.55 -11.87
C SER A 243 -22.78 5.96 -13.26
N ALA A 244 -21.95 6.23 -14.25
CA ALA A 244 -22.05 5.64 -15.57
C ALA A 244 -21.74 4.13 -15.54
N GLU A 245 -20.70 3.69 -14.80
CA GLU A 245 -20.38 2.28 -14.64
C GLU A 245 -21.51 1.49 -13.97
N LEU A 246 -22.05 2.01 -12.88
CA LEU A 246 -23.17 1.35 -12.16
C LEU A 246 -24.43 1.22 -13.00
N SER A 247 -24.63 2.11 -13.99
CA SER A 247 -25.80 2.07 -14.86
C SER A 247 -25.66 1.14 -16.06
N ARG A 248 -24.42 0.87 -16.53
CA ARG A 248 -24.17 0.18 -17.80
C ARG A 248 -23.37 -1.14 -17.69
N ASN A 249 -22.60 -1.31 -16.61
CA ASN A 249 -21.69 -2.42 -16.47
C ASN A 249 -22.33 -3.54 -15.65
N PRO A 250 -22.67 -4.70 -16.28
CA PRO A 250 -23.32 -5.81 -15.57
C PRO A 250 -22.46 -6.40 -14.44
N LEU A 251 -21.15 -6.14 -14.43
CA LEU A 251 -20.27 -6.57 -13.35
C LEU A 251 -20.71 -6.02 -11.98
N PHE A 252 -21.31 -4.81 -11.98
CA PHE A 252 -21.70 -4.11 -10.75
C PHE A 252 -23.20 -4.18 -10.44
N GLU A 253 -23.94 -5.16 -11.02
CA GLU A 253 -25.38 -5.29 -10.78
C GLU A 253 -25.70 -5.65 -9.32
N GLU A 254 -24.93 -6.56 -8.71
CA GLU A 254 -25.21 -7.07 -7.35
C GLU A 254 -24.32 -6.42 -6.29
N ALA A 255 -23.07 -6.16 -6.60
CA ALA A 255 -22.10 -5.64 -5.64
C ALA A 255 -21.07 -4.74 -6.32
N LEU A 256 -20.57 -3.76 -5.56
CA LEU A 256 -19.47 -2.88 -5.92
C LEU A 256 -18.30 -3.15 -4.98
N CYS A 257 -17.24 -3.77 -5.49
CA CYS A 257 -16.00 -3.96 -4.75
C CYS A 257 -14.98 -2.90 -5.16
N LEU A 258 -14.52 -2.12 -4.19
CA LEU A 258 -13.65 -0.96 -4.39
C LEU A 258 -12.26 -1.18 -3.80
N GLN A 259 -11.25 -0.58 -4.45
CA GLN A 259 -9.91 -0.36 -3.90
C GLN A 259 -9.46 1.06 -4.20
N PHE A 260 -8.81 1.70 -3.24
CA PHE A 260 -8.20 3.01 -3.40
C PHE A 260 -6.75 2.98 -2.91
N GLY A 261 -5.87 3.67 -3.65
CA GLY A 261 -4.53 3.95 -3.18
C GLY A 261 -4.54 4.81 -1.91
N VAL A 262 -3.52 4.64 -1.05
CA VAL A 262 -3.38 5.43 0.18
C VAL A 262 -3.05 6.89 -0.14
N GLY A 263 -3.64 7.82 0.62
CA GLY A 263 -3.31 9.23 0.56
C GLY A 263 -4.51 10.16 0.46
N SER A 264 -4.24 11.46 0.39
CA SER A 264 -5.27 12.50 0.45
C SER A 264 -6.23 12.48 -0.75
N LEU A 265 -5.74 12.13 -1.94
CA LEU A 265 -6.60 11.95 -3.11
C LEU A 265 -7.53 10.76 -2.92
N GLY A 266 -7.01 9.59 -2.49
CA GLY A 266 -7.83 8.42 -2.18
C GLY A 266 -8.93 8.75 -1.17
N ASN A 267 -8.58 9.47 -0.11
CA ASN A 267 -9.54 9.89 0.91
C ASN A 267 -10.60 10.88 0.36
N ALA A 268 -10.23 11.76 -0.57
CA ALA A 268 -11.18 12.65 -1.26
C ALA A 268 -12.15 11.86 -2.17
N LEU A 269 -11.65 10.84 -2.87
CA LEU A 269 -12.48 9.97 -3.71
C LEU A 269 -13.48 9.16 -2.87
N MET A 270 -13.07 8.66 -1.71
CA MET A 270 -13.95 7.92 -0.80
C MET A 270 -15.13 8.76 -0.33
N SER A 271 -14.92 10.07 -0.12
CA SER A 271 -16.00 10.98 0.31
C SER A 271 -17.13 11.13 -0.73
N GLU A 272 -16.84 10.87 -2.02
CA GLU A 272 -17.85 10.91 -3.08
C GLU A 272 -18.70 9.63 -3.16
N ILE A 273 -18.25 8.52 -2.56
CA ILE A 273 -18.98 7.23 -2.61
C ILE A 273 -20.37 7.35 -1.97
N ALA A 274 -20.47 8.03 -0.84
CA ALA A 274 -21.76 8.27 -0.15
C ALA A 274 -22.80 9.00 -1.03
N GLY A 275 -22.35 9.76 -2.04
CA GLY A 275 -23.20 10.49 -3.00
C GLY A 275 -23.57 9.70 -4.25
N ILE A 276 -23.04 8.49 -4.43
CA ILE A 276 -23.31 7.66 -5.60
C ILE A 276 -24.58 6.81 -5.35
N PRO A 277 -25.56 6.83 -6.27
CA PRO A 277 -26.76 6.00 -6.11
C PRO A 277 -26.39 4.52 -6.32
N THR A 278 -26.14 3.82 -5.23
CA THR A 278 -25.82 2.38 -5.24
C THR A 278 -27.07 1.50 -5.24
N ASP A 279 -28.23 2.09 -5.02
CA ASP A 279 -29.51 1.38 -4.86
C ASP A 279 -29.41 0.30 -3.75
N ASP A 280 -29.84 -0.94 -4.05
CA ASP A 280 -29.75 -2.07 -3.12
C ASP A 280 -28.44 -2.87 -3.24
N ARG A 281 -27.41 -2.34 -3.92
CA ARG A 281 -26.12 -3.02 -4.14
C ARG A 281 -25.28 -3.04 -2.86
N SER A 282 -24.64 -4.17 -2.63
CA SER A 282 -23.59 -4.30 -1.62
C SER A 282 -22.37 -3.47 -2.02
N VAL A 283 -21.93 -2.56 -1.17
CA VAL A 283 -20.66 -1.82 -1.36
C VAL A 283 -19.64 -2.35 -0.37
N VAL A 284 -18.52 -2.83 -0.88
CA VAL A 284 -17.44 -3.43 -0.09
C VAL A 284 -16.09 -2.88 -0.50
N TYR A 285 -15.15 -2.85 0.42
CA TYR A 285 -13.76 -2.50 0.16
C TYR A 285 -12.86 -3.70 0.33
N PHE A 286 -11.98 -3.93 -0.65
CA PHE A 286 -10.90 -4.90 -0.57
C PHE A 286 -9.63 -4.29 -1.13
N GLY A 287 -8.65 -4.06 -0.28
CA GLY A 287 -7.45 -3.34 -0.65
C GLY A 287 -6.31 -3.50 0.35
N GLU A 288 -5.36 -2.58 0.33
CA GLU A 288 -4.18 -2.63 1.17
C GLU A 288 -4.38 -1.94 2.52
N VAL A 289 -5.06 -0.79 2.52
CA VAL A 289 -5.02 0.13 3.66
C VAL A 289 -6.42 0.68 3.94
N ILE A 290 -6.85 0.61 5.19
CA ILE A 290 -8.06 1.27 5.66
C ILE A 290 -7.68 2.67 6.13
N GLN A 291 -8.38 3.69 5.59
CA GLN A 291 -8.20 5.12 5.87
C GLN A 291 -9.48 5.69 6.52
N ASP A 292 -9.39 6.93 7.03
CA ASP A 292 -10.52 7.58 7.74
C ASP A 292 -11.81 7.58 6.92
N GLY A 293 -11.74 7.85 5.61
CA GLY A 293 -12.91 7.84 4.73
C GLY A 293 -13.67 6.52 4.71
N LEU A 294 -12.97 5.38 4.82
CA LEU A 294 -13.62 4.07 4.93
C LEU A 294 -14.32 3.88 6.28
N LEU A 295 -13.74 4.39 7.37
CA LEU A 295 -14.42 4.39 8.68
C LEU A 295 -15.67 5.26 8.67
N ASP A 296 -15.67 6.38 7.93
CA ASP A 296 -16.85 7.23 7.75
C ASP A 296 -17.96 6.48 7.02
N LEU A 297 -17.64 5.84 5.90
CA LEU A 297 -18.59 5.04 5.12
C LEU A 297 -19.16 3.85 5.93
N LEU A 298 -18.31 3.13 6.68
CA LEU A 298 -18.76 2.06 7.58
C LEU A 298 -19.71 2.57 8.65
N ALA A 299 -19.38 3.72 9.25
CA ALA A 299 -20.21 4.30 10.30
C ALA A 299 -21.54 4.86 9.81
N ALA A 300 -21.60 5.30 8.55
CA ALA A 300 -22.81 5.76 7.87
C ALA A 300 -23.70 4.59 7.39
N GLY A 301 -23.10 3.39 7.22
CA GLY A 301 -23.77 2.23 6.63
C GLY A 301 -23.71 2.21 5.10
N ASP A 302 -22.88 3.08 4.50
CA ASP A 302 -22.66 3.16 3.04
C ASP A 302 -21.62 2.13 2.56
N LEU A 303 -20.92 1.47 3.48
CA LEU A 303 -19.96 0.39 3.25
C LEU A 303 -20.26 -0.77 4.20
N GLU A 304 -20.37 -2.00 3.66
CA GLU A 304 -20.66 -3.17 4.47
C GLU A 304 -19.42 -3.72 5.18
N VAL A 305 -18.28 -3.77 4.48
CA VAL A 305 -17.02 -4.30 5.02
C VAL A 305 -15.82 -3.62 4.39
N ALA A 306 -14.77 -3.43 5.18
CA ALA A 306 -13.45 -3.03 4.75
C ALA A 306 -12.44 -4.12 5.09
N SER A 307 -11.87 -4.75 4.06
CA SER A 307 -10.84 -5.79 4.18
C SER A 307 -9.52 -5.27 3.63
N ALA A 308 -8.47 -5.29 4.46
CA ALA A 308 -7.15 -4.76 4.08
C ALA A 308 -6.01 -5.42 4.87
N THR A 309 -4.78 -4.93 4.76
CA THR A 309 -3.66 -5.41 5.56
C THR A 309 -3.21 -4.43 6.64
N ALA A 310 -3.63 -3.17 6.60
CA ALA A 310 -3.20 -2.13 7.53
C ALA A 310 -4.26 -1.05 7.79
N LEU A 311 -4.14 -0.37 8.95
CA LEU A 311 -4.97 0.75 9.40
C LEU A 311 -4.16 2.06 9.33
N ALA A 312 -4.10 2.74 8.19
CA ALA A 312 -3.43 4.03 8.04
C ALA A 312 -4.39 5.18 8.37
N LEU A 313 -4.56 5.44 9.64
CA LEU A 313 -5.54 6.38 10.17
C LEU A 313 -4.88 7.68 10.66
N SER A 314 -5.62 8.79 10.56
CA SER A 314 -5.27 10.02 11.26
C SER A 314 -5.36 9.81 12.78
N GLU A 315 -4.87 10.77 13.57
CA GLU A 315 -5.01 10.75 15.03
C GLU A 315 -6.49 10.59 15.44
N GLN A 316 -7.37 11.37 14.81
CA GLN A 316 -8.80 11.30 15.05
C GLN A 316 -9.40 9.94 14.63
N GLY A 317 -8.97 9.40 13.51
CA GLY A 317 -9.38 8.07 13.04
C GLY A 317 -8.92 6.95 13.97
N GLN A 318 -7.69 7.04 14.49
CA GLN A 318 -7.17 6.12 15.50
C GLN A 318 -7.99 6.18 16.79
N ASP A 319 -8.23 7.37 17.34
CA ASP A 319 -9.02 7.54 18.58
C ASP A 319 -10.41 6.95 18.40
N ARG A 320 -11.10 7.28 17.32
CA ARG A 320 -12.44 6.78 17.02
C ARG A 320 -12.51 5.25 16.91
N LEU A 321 -11.51 4.64 16.24
CA LEU A 321 -11.46 3.19 16.09
C LEU A 321 -11.08 2.49 17.40
N PHE A 322 -10.11 3.04 18.14
CA PHE A 322 -9.57 2.42 19.35
C PHE A 322 -10.51 2.57 20.56
N ASP A 323 -11.28 3.65 20.60
CA ASP A 323 -12.26 3.86 21.67
C ASP A 323 -13.51 2.96 21.52
N ASP A 324 -13.80 2.49 20.31
CA ASP A 324 -14.99 1.67 20.03
C ASP A 324 -14.67 0.53 19.03
N VAL A 325 -13.70 -0.32 19.38
CA VAL A 325 -13.34 -1.50 18.56
C VAL A 325 -14.55 -2.39 18.31
N ASP A 326 -15.45 -2.52 19.28
CA ASP A 326 -16.64 -3.37 19.19
C ASP A 326 -17.56 -2.97 18.04
N ARG A 327 -17.68 -1.69 17.78
CA ARG A 327 -18.50 -1.14 16.69
C ARG A 327 -17.99 -1.57 15.31
N PHE A 328 -16.69 -1.68 15.14
CA PHE A 328 -16.06 -1.96 13.85
C PHE A 328 -15.67 -3.43 13.65
N ALA A 329 -15.75 -4.24 14.73
CA ALA A 329 -15.19 -5.60 14.73
C ALA A 329 -15.85 -6.58 13.75
N GLU A 330 -17.06 -6.30 13.30
CA GLU A 330 -17.75 -7.14 12.30
C GLU A 330 -17.51 -6.67 10.86
N ASN A 331 -17.01 -5.44 10.69
CA ASN A 331 -16.92 -4.79 9.38
C ASN A 331 -15.49 -4.46 8.95
N VAL A 332 -14.51 -4.51 9.87
CA VAL A 332 -13.08 -4.31 9.59
C VAL A 332 -12.35 -5.64 9.68
N ILE A 333 -11.63 -6.01 8.61
CA ILE A 333 -10.87 -7.26 8.54
C ILE A 333 -9.44 -6.96 8.10
N LEU A 334 -8.46 -7.35 8.93
CA LEU A 334 -7.04 -7.24 8.62
C LEU A 334 -6.47 -8.61 8.24
N ARG A 335 -5.86 -8.69 7.05
CA ARG A 335 -5.32 -9.91 6.45
C ARG A 335 -3.82 -9.77 6.15
N PRO A 336 -3.08 -10.88 6.00
CA PRO A 336 -1.75 -10.83 5.41
C PRO A 336 -1.77 -10.18 4.03
N ALA A 337 -0.67 -9.51 3.66
CA ALA A 337 -0.53 -8.88 2.34
C ALA A 337 -0.57 -9.92 1.20
N ASP A 338 -0.13 -11.14 1.46
CA ASP A 338 -0.31 -12.29 0.54
C ASP A 338 -1.77 -12.57 0.19
N ILE A 339 -2.72 -12.06 0.97
CA ILE A 339 -4.17 -12.19 0.77
C ILE A 339 -4.77 -10.89 0.27
N SER A 340 -4.49 -9.74 0.91
CA SER A 340 -5.07 -8.44 0.51
C SER A 340 -4.65 -8.03 -0.90
N ASN A 341 -3.45 -8.41 -1.32
CA ASN A 341 -2.88 -8.11 -2.64
C ASN A 341 -2.91 -9.31 -3.60
N ALA A 342 -3.59 -10.41 -3.23
CA ALA A 342 -3.62 -11.60 -4.07
C ALA A 342 -4.29 -11.34 -5.44
N PRO A 343 -3.58 -11.50 -6.57
CA PRO A 343 -4.16 -11.36 -7.91
C PRO A 343 -5.42 -12.19 -8.12
N GLU A 344 -5.45 -13.38 -7.54
CA GLU A 344 -6.60 -14.29 -7.57
C GLU A 344 -7.86 -13.64 -6.97
N LEU A 345 -7.74 -12.97 -5.83
CA LEU A 345 -8.88 -12.34 -5.14
C LEU A 345 -9.27 -11.02 -5.80
N VAL A 346 -8.28 -10.22 -6.23
CA VAL A 346 -8.55 -8.98 -6.98
C VAL A 346 -9.40 -9.27 -8.22
N ASN A 347 -9.04 -10.29 -8.97
CA ASN A 347 -9.81 -10.71 -10.17
C ASN A 347 -11.17 -11.33 -9.79
N ARG A 348 -11.20 -12.21 -8.78
CA ARG A 348 -12.41 -12.91 -8.33
C ARG A 348 -13.51 -11.97 -7.88
N PHE A 349 -13.14 -10.88 -7.19
CA PHE A 349 -14.10 -9.90 -6.65
C PHE A 349 -14.54 -8.85 -7.67
N GLY A 350 -13.95 -8.85 -8.87
CA GLY A 350 -14.30 -7.88 -9.88
C GLY A 350 -14.04 -6.44 -9.44
N ILE A 351 -12.90 -6.19 -8.81
CA ILE A 351 -12.59 -4.90 -8.17
C ILE A 351 -12.57 -3.77 -9.20
N LEU A 352 -13.14 -2.62 -8.82
CA LEU A 352 -12.81 -1.34 -9.41
C LEU A 352 -11.70 -0.72 -8.56
N ALA A 353 -10.51 -0.64 -9.16
CA ALA A 353 -9.31 -0.14 -8.49
C ALA A 353 -8.98 1.28 -8.94
N VAL A 354 -8.68 2.17 -7.99
CA VAL A 354 -8.25 3.54 -8.27
C VAL A 354 -6.90 3.78 -7.62
N ASN A 355 -5.88 4.03 -8.44
CA ASN A 355 -4.54 4.32 -7.98
C ASN A 355 -4.06 5.67 -8.53
N SER A 356 -3.15 6.31 -7.81
CA SER A 356 -2.53 7.56 -8.25
C SER A 356 -1.21 7.31 -8.97
N ALA A 357 -0.77 8.31 -9.75
CA ALA A 357 0.48 8.27 -10.48
C ALA A 357 1.21 9.62 -10.42
N LEU A 358 2.48 9.62 -10.81
CA LEU A 358 3.24 10.85 -11.05
C LEU A 358 2.88 11.47 -12.40
N GLU A 359 2.81 10.64 -13.43
CA GLU A 359 2.53 11.07 -14.81
C GLU A 359 2.00 9.90 -15.64
N VAL A 360 1.28 10.24 -16.71
CA VAL A 360 0.71 9.30 -17.69
C VAL A 360 1.06 9.82 -19.09
N ASP A 361 1.45 8.92 -20.02
CA ASP A 361 1.65 9.34 -21.40
C ASP A 361 0.38 9.26 -22.25
N ILE A 362 0.48 9.80 -23.48
CA ILE A 362 -0.66 9.87 -24.41
C ILE A 362 -1.22 8.50 -24.82
N TYR A 363 -0.54 7.40 -24.53
CA TYR A 363 -1.02 6.04 -24.84
C TYR A 363 -1.53 5.29 -23.60
N GLY A 364 -1.28 5.83 -22.40
CA GLY A 364 -1.72 5.25 -21.14
C GLY A 364 -0.66 4.44 -20.40
N HIS A 365 0.65 4.59 -20.75
CA HIS A 365 1.72 4.14 -19.86
C HIS A 365 1.80 5.06 -18.65
N VAL A 366 2.11 4.49 -17.49
CA VAL A 366 2.08 5.20 -16.21
C VAL A 366 3.41 5.09 -15.50
N ASN A 367 3.89 6.24 -15.01
CA ASN A 367 5.01 6.34 -14.09
C ASN A 367 4.47 6.76 -12.71
N SER A 368 4.71 5.93 -11.70
CA SER A 368 4.28 6.16 -10.31
C SER A 368 5.43 6.34 -9.34
N THR A 369 6.68 6.09 -9.76
CA THR A 369 7.81 5.93 -8.85
C THR A 369 8.99 6.86 -9.10
N HIS A 370 9.26 7.28 -10.34
CA HIS A 370 10.49 8.01 -10.69
C HIS A 370 10.23 9.39 -11.28
N VAL A 371 10.73 10.43 -10.63
CA VAL A 371 10.78 11.79 -11.20
C VAL A 371 11.94 11.87 -12.20
N GLY A 372 11.66 12.41 -13.40
CA GLY A 372 12.66 12.52 -14.47
C GLY A 372 13.23 11.17 -14.93
N GLY A 373 12.56 10.07 -14.62
CA GLY A 373 12.93 8.70 -15.00
C GLY A 373 14.07 8.06 -14.20
N ASN A 374 14.71 8.79 -13.30
CA ASN A 374 15.88 8.31 -12.57
C ASN A 374 15.86 8.56 -11.06
N TYR A 375 15.07 9.50 -10.59
CA TYR A 375 14.99 9.82 -9.15
C TYR A 375 13.79 9.12 -8.51
N LEU A 376 14.05 8.03 -7.79
CA LEU A 376 13.02 7.26 -7.08
C LEU A 376 12.44 8.07 -5.92
N ILE A 377 11.11 8.16 -5.82
CA ILE A 377 10.44 8.88 -4.71
C ILE A 377 9.79 7.97 -3.67
N ASN A 378 9.43 6.73 -4.04
CA ASN A 378 8.76 5.77 -3.14
C ASN A 378 9.11 4.32 -3.51
N GLY A 379 8.26 3.64 -4.22
CA GLY A 379 8.28 2.28 -4.74
C GLY A 379 6.92 1.98 -5.37
N ILE A 380 6.82 0.90 -6.13
CA ILE A 380 5.58 0.51 -6.81
C ILE A 380 4.47 0.12 -5.80
N GLY A 381 4.86 -0.45 -4.67
CA GLY A 381 3.89 -0.94 -3.68
C GLY A 381 2.95 -1.99 -4.28
N GLY A 382 1.69 -1.93 -3.90
CA GLY A 382 0.63 -2.79 -4.43
C GLY A 382 -0.16 -2.19 -5.58
N SER A 383 0.19 -0.99 -6.05
CA SER A 383 -0.55 -0.31 -7.13
C SER A 383 -0.72 -1.22 -8.35
N ASN A 384 0.35 -1.91 -8.76
CA ASN A 384 0.30 -2.82 -9.91
C ASN A 384 -0.49 -4.11 -9.62
N ASP A 385 -0.47 -4.61 -8.38
CA ASP A 385 -1.25 -5.80 -8.00
C ASP A 385 -2.74 -5.58 -8.25
N PHE A 386 -3.24 -4.38 -7.98
CA PHE A 386 -4.63 -4.01 -8.23
C PHE A 386 -4.85 -3.57 -9.67
N THR A 387 -4.06 -2.63 -10.20
CA THR A 387 -4.27 -2.07 -11.55
C THR A 387 -4.31 -3.16 -12.60
N ARG A 388 -3.41 -4.14 -12.53
CA ARG A 388 -3.32 -5.22 -13.52
C ARG A 388 -4.44 -6.25 -13.43
N HIS A 389 -4.94 -6.51 -12.23
CA HIS A 389 -5.86 -7.61 -11.98
C HIS A 389 -7.30 -7.17 -11.70
N ALA A 390 -7.54 -5.88 -11.55
CA ALA A 390 -8.86 -5.31 -11.38
C ALA A 390 -9.73 -5.51 -12.64
N ALA A 391 -11.04 -5.59 -12.44
CA ALA A 391 -11.99 -5.62 -13.54
C ALA A 391 -12.09 -4.25 -14.24
N VAL A 392 -11.96 -3.16 -13.47
CA VAL A 392 -11.83 -1.79 -13.98
C VAL A 392 -10.70 -1.11 -13.23
N SER A 393 -9.65 -0.72 -13.94
CA SER A 393 -8.49 -0.01 -13.38
C SER A 393 -8.52 1.46 -13.77
N VAL A 394 -8.45 2.33 -12.78
CA VAL A 394 -8.45 3.79 -12.94
C VAL A 394 -7.15 4.36 -12.42
N ILE A 395 -6.50 5.19 -13.22
CA ILE A 395 -5.40 6.05 -12.78
C ILE A 395 -5.93 7.47 -12.61
N ALA A 396 -5.85 7.98 -11.38
CA ALA A 396 -6.32 9.30 -11.00
C ALA A 396 -5.18 10.21 -10.56
N LEU A 397 -5.02 11.36 -11.19
CA LEU A 397 -3.94 12.31 -10.90
C LEU A 397 -4.33 13.74 -11.30
N PRO A 398 -3.79 14.78 -10.64
CA PRO A 398 -3.89 16.15 -11.18
C PRO A 398 -3.23 16.25 -12.57
N SER A 399 -3.79 17.04 -13.48
CA SER A 399 -3.24 17.19 -14.83
C SER A 399 -1.90 17.94 -14.87
N THR A 400 -1.57 18.67 -13.77
CA THR A 400 -0.32 19.43 -13.64
C THR A 400 0.36 19.20 -12.29
N ALA A 401 1.63 19.58 -12.19
CA ALA A 401 2.44 19.67 -11.00
C ALA A 401 3.16 21.03 -10.93
N ALA A 402 3.86 21.30 -9.81
CA ALA A 402 4.65 22.52 -9.60
C ALA A 402 3.85 23.80 -9.89
N ASP A 403 2.70 23.94 -9.25
CA ASP A 403 1.80 25.09 -9.38
C ASP A 403 1.34 25.38 -10.83
N GLY A 404 1.25 24.33 -11.67
CA GLY A 404 0.81 24.42 -13.07
C GLY A 404 1.94 24.43 -14.08
N ASP A 405 3.19 24.50 -13.67
CA ASP A 405 4.34 24.63 -14.58
C ASP A 405 4.72 23.33 -15.30
N ILE A 406 4.29 22.18 -14.80
CA ILE A 406 4.64 20.86 -15.34
C ILE A 406 3.37 20.08 -15.70
N SER A 407 3.26 19.63 -16.95
CA SER A 407 2.20 18.69 -17.35
C SER A 407 2.48 17.29 -16.79
N ARG A 408 1.44 16.66 -16.22
CA ARG A 408 1.48 15.23 -15.85
C ARG A 408 0.94 14.31 -16.94
N ILE A 409 0.28 14.89 -17.96
CA ILE A 409 0.01 14.18 -19.20
C ILE A 409 1.16 14.46 -20.15
N ARG A 410 1.90 13.40 -20.50
CA ARG A 410 3.20 13.49 -21.18
C ARG A 410 3.11 12.91 -22.60
N PRO A 411 3.96 13.34 -23.54
CA PRO A 411 4.12 12.62 -24.80
C PRO A 411 4.58 11.18 -24.60
N MET A 412 5.55 10.97 -23.71
CA MET A 412 6.13 9.68 -23.33
C MET A 412 6.61 9.75 -21.88
N VAL A 413 6.28 8.77 -21.07
CA VAL A 413 6.83 8.66 -19.70
C VAL A 413 8.26 8.11 -19.74
N PRO A 414 9.18 8.65 -18.93
CA PRO A 414 10.58 8.22 -18.93
C PRO A 414 10.81 6.91 -18.18
N HIS A 415 9.86 6.49 -17.36
CA HIS A 415 9.83 5.25 -16.60
C HIS A 415 8.41 4.66 -16.64
N VAL A 416 8.28 3.35 -16.75
CA VAL A 416 6.97 2.67 -16.88
C VAL A 416 6.78 1.71 -15.72
N ASP A 417 5.84 2.03 -14.84
CA ASP A 417 5.39 1.17 -13.76
C ASP A 417 4.15 0.34 -14.18
N HIS A 418 3.21 0.97 -14.93
CA HIS A 418 2.07 0.28 -15.52
C HIS A 418 2.06 0.47 -17.04
N THR A 419 1.86 -0.63 -17.76
CA THR A 419 1.73 -0.58 -19.21
C THR A 419 0.33 -0.12 -19.62
N GLU A 420 0.19 0.35 -20.84
CA GLU A 420 -1.11 0.75 -21.41
C GLU A 420 -2.15 -0.37 -21.41
N HIS A 421 -1.70 -1.64 -21.33
CA HIS A 421 -2.59 -2.81 -21.27
C HIS A 421 -3.36 -2.90 -19.95
N ASP A 422 -2.80 -2.34 -18.88
CA ASP A 422 -3.31 -2.49 -17.53
C ASP A 422 -4.25 -1.34 -17.13
N VAL A 423 -4.38 -0.29 -17.98
CA VAL A 423 -5.13 0.93 -17.65
C VAL A 423 -6.44 0.99 -18.43
N ALA A 424 -7.57 0.98 -17.71
CA ALA A 424 -8.91 1.08 -18.29
C ALA A 424 -9.38 2.54 -18.45
N ALA A 425 -9.05 3.41 -17.49
CA ALA A 425 -9.38 4.82 -17.56
C ALA A 425 -8.34 5.70 -16.87
N VAL A 426 -8.21 6.94 -17.35
CA VAL A 426 -7.44 8.01 -16.72
C VAL A 426 -8.41 9.12 -16.31
N ILE A 427 -8.29 9.62 -15.07
CA ILE A 427 -9.12 10.71 -14.53
C ILE A 427 -8.22 11.82 -14.01
N THR A 428 -8.47 13.03 -14.52
CA THR A 428 -7.89 14.26 -13.99
C THR A 428 -9.01 15.23 -13.59
N GLU A 429 -8.67 16.39 -13.05
CA GLU A 429 -9.65 17.45 -12.79
C GLU A 429 -10.21 18.04 -14.10
N GLN A 430 -9.58 17.77 -15.24
CA GLN A 430 -10.04 18.20 -16.56
C GLN A 430 -11.15 17.31 -17.14
N GLY A 431 -11.18 16.02 -16.76
CA GLY A 431 -12.17 15.05 -17.23
C GLY A 431 -11.72 13.60 -17.12
N VAL A 432 -12.37 12.74 -17.91
CA VAL A 432 -12.19 11.29 -17.93
C VAL A 432 -11.83 10.84 -19.35
N ALA A 433 -10.77 10.06 -19.48
CA ALA A 433 -10.43 9.30 -20.67
C ALA A 433 -10.73 7.82 -20.44
N ASP A 434 -11.81 7.29 -21.02
CA ASP A 434 -12.14 5.86 -21.01
C ASP A 434 -11.40 5.16 -22.15
N LEU A 435 -10.39 4.38 -21.83
CA LEU A 435 -9.46 3.79 -22.79
C LEU A 435 -9.87 2.39 -23.28
N ARG A 436 -10.97 1.86 -22.76
CA ARG A 436 -11.43 0.51 -23.07
C ARG A 436 -11.88 0.40 -24.53
N GLY A 437 -11.36 -0.62 -25.21
CA GLY A 437 -11.68 -0.87 -26.62
C GLY A 437 -11.00 0.07 -27.63
N LEU A 438 -10.20 1.02 -27.16
CA LEU A 438 -9.49 1.99 -28.01
C LEU A 438 -8.11 1.46 -28.42
N ALA A 439 -7.78 1.60 -29.71
CA ALA A 439 -6.43 1.43 -30.21
C ALA A 439 -5.50 2.57 -29.71
N PRO A 440 -4.16 2.38 -29.64
CA PRO A 440 -3.26 3.40 -29.13
C PRO A 440 -3.41 4.79 -29.74
N ARG A 441 -3.65 4.88 -31.04
CA ARG A 441 -3.89 6.17 -31.70
C ARG A 441 -5.18 6.86 -31.26
N GLU A 442 -6.21 6.10 -30.95
CA GLU A 442 -7.47 6.61 -30.41
C GLU A 442 -7.30 7.05 -28.96
N ARG A 443 -6.54 6.25 -28.16
CA ARG A 443 -6.18 6.59 -26.77
C ARG A 443 -5.43 7.92 -26.69
N ALA A 444 -4.50 8.18 -27.62
CA ALA A 444 -3.77 9.45 -27.63
C ALA A 444 -4.70 10.65 -27.74
N THR A 445 -5.68 10.57 -28.64
CA THR A 445 -6.69 11.63 -28.78
C THR A 445 -7.54 11.74 -27.51
N GLU A 446 -8.00 10.60 -26.98
CA GLU A 446 -8.88 10.57 -25.82
C GLU A 446 -8.21 11.18 -24.57
N ILE A 447 -6.95 10.80 -24.29
CA ILE A 447 -6.18 11.33 -23.14
C ILE A 447 -5.88 12.82 -23.31
N ILE A 448 -5.42 13.23 -24.48
CA ILE A 448 -5.07 14.64 -24.75
C ILE A 448 -6.29 15.54 -24.59
N GLU A 449 -7.44 15.15 -25.17
CA GLU A 449 -8.63 16.00 -25.19
C GLU A 449 -9.31 16.09 -23.82
N ASN A 450 -9.35 14.98 -23.06
CA ASN A 450 -10.14 14.91 -21.84
C ASN A 450 -9.31 15.08 -20.56
N CYS A 451 -8.01 14.72 -20.56
CA CYS A 451 -7.22 14.70 -19.34
C CYS A 451 -6.07 15.73 -19.29
N ALA A 452 -5.61 16.24 -20.45
CA ALA A 452 -4.54 17.22 -20.46
C ALA A 452 -5.03 18.61 -20.02
N HIS A 453 -4.19 19.31 -19.24
CA HIS A 453 -4.46 20.71 -18.87
C HIS A 453 -4.53 21.59 -20.13
N PRO A 454 -5.46 22.57 -20.21
CA PRO A 454 -5.63 23.44 -21.39
C PRO A 454 -4.34 24.09 -21.89
N ASP A 455 -3.44 24.49 -20.99
CA ASP A 455 -2.17 25.15 -21.32
C ASP A 455 -1.18 24.24 -22.07
N PHE A 456 -1.26 22.93 -21.89
CA PHE A 456 -0.39 21.95 -22.53
C PHE A 456 -1.07 21.18 -23.67
N ARG A 457 -2.40 21.28 -23.80
CA ARG A 457 -3.19 20.51 -24.77
C ARG A 457 -2.80 20.78 -26.21
N SER A 458 -2.53 22.06 -26.55
CA SER A 458 -2.10 22.43 -27.91
C SER A 458 -0.74 21.80 -28.26
N ASP A 459 0.21 21.79 -27.33
CA ASP A 459 1.55 21.27 -27.56
C ASP A 459 1.54 19.72 -27.69
N LEU A 460 0.69 19.06 -26.89
CA LEU A 460 0.47 17.61 -27.00
C LEU A 460 -0.17 17.21 -28.33
N ARG A 461 -1.15 18.02 -28.82
CA ARG A 461 -1.76 17.81 -30.13
C ARG A 461 -0.74 18.01 -31.27
N GLU A 462 0.08 19.06 -31.20
CA GLU A 462 1.14 19.30 -32.16
C GLU A 462 2.16 18.16 -32.19
N TYR A 463 2.61 17.72 -31.01
CA TYR A 463 3.48 16.56 -30.90
C TYR A 463 2.86 15.32 -31.55
N TYR A 464 1.63 14.96 -31.13
CA TYR A 464 0.96 13.77 -31.64
C TYR A 464 0.71 13.83 -33.15
N SER A 465 0.23 14.98 -33.68
CA SER A 465 -0.01 15.14 -35.11
C SER A 465 1.27 14.90 -35.91
N ARG A 466 2.39 15.48 -35.48
CA ARG A 466 3.70 15.31 -36.13
C ARG A 466 4.18 13.85 -36.15
N VAL A 467 4.12 13.14 -35.02
CA VAL A 467 4.59 11.76 -34.94
C VAL A 467 3.63 10.77 -35.61
N ALA A 468 2.34 11.08 -35.66
CA ALA A 468 1.32 10.23 -36.29
C ALA A 468 1.53 10.07 -37.79
N ASP A 469 2.07 11.12 -38.46
CA ASP A 469 2.38 11.12 -39.91
C ASP A 469 3.55 10.21 -40.27
N ASP A 470 4.49 9.98 -39.34
CA ASP A 470 5.64 9.09 -39.52
C ASP A 470 5.27 7.60 -39.50
N GLY A 471 4.03 7.26 -39.14
CA GLY A 471 3.54 5.88 -39.07
C GLY A 471 3.84 5.21 -37.76
N GLY A 472 3.69 3.87 -37.73
CA GLY A 472 3.88 3.06 -36.50
C GLY A 472 2.57 2.79 -35.74
N HIS A 473 2.58 1.76 -34.89
CA HIS A 473 1.46 1.37 -34.05
C HIS A 473 1.23 2.38 -32.91
N MET A 474 2.32 2.76 -32.25
CA MET A 474 2.39 3.80 -31.21
C MET A 474 3.45 4.83 -31.63
N PRO A 475 3.06 5.84 -32.45
CA PRO A 475 4.01 6.79 -32.98
C PRO A 475 4.66 7.64 -31.90
N HIS A 476 6.00 7.66 -31.85
CA HIS A 476 6.79 8.47 -30.94
C HIS A 476 8.02 9.04 -31.64
N ASP A 477 8.46 10.20 -31.18
CA ASP A 477 9.76 10.76 -31.46
C ASP A 477 10.53 10.92 -30.12
N PRO A 478 11.33 9.93 -29.71
CA PRO A 478 12.06 9.97 -28.44
C PRO A 478 13.00 11.18 -28.30
N ALA A 479 13.47 11.75 -29.42
CA ALA A 479 14.35 12.91 -29.42
C ALA A 479 13.65 14.19 -28.93
N THR A 480 12.34 14.28 -29.12
CA THR A 480 11.55 15.49 -28.74
C THR A 480 10.45 15.22 -27.70
N ALA A 481 10.23 13.95 -27.31
CA ALA A 481 9.20 13.58 -26.36
C ALA A 481 9.38 14.23 -24.97
N PHE A 482 10.61 14.61 -24.62
CA PHE A 482 10.97 15.17 -23.32
C PHE A 482 11.29 16.67 -23.34
N ASP A 483 11.33 17.32 -24.53
CA ASP A 483 11.90 18.67 -24.68
C ASP A 483 11.04 19.83 -24.15
N ARG A 484 9.71 19.70 -24.00
CA ARG A 484 8.79 20.84 -23.79
C ARG A 484 7.86 20.71 -22.57
N PHE A 485 7.92 19.65 -21.83
CA PHE A 485 6.90 19.36 -20.82
C PHE A 485 7.36 19.52 -19.36
N GLY A 486 8.48 20.16 -19.14
CA GLY A 486 9.09 20.34 -17.81
C GLY A 486 9.55 19.01 -17.18
N GLY A 487 10.73 18.89 -16.66
CA GLY A 487 11.18 17.65 -16.03
C GLY A 487 12.58 17.79 -15.50
#